data_21acd53a6971c536580398a834ad22f1
#
_entry.id   21acd53a6971c536580398a834ad22f1
#
_cell.length_a   1.000
_cell.length_b   1.000
_cell.length_c   1.000
_cell.angle_alpha   90.00
_cell.angle_beta   90.00
_cell.angle_gamma   90.00
#
_symmetry.space_group_name_H-M   'P 1'
#
loop_
_entity.id
_entity.type
_entity.pdbx_description
1 polymer ?
#
loop_
_entity_poly.entity_id
_entity_poly.type
_entity_poly.pdbx_seq_one_letter_code
_entity_poly.pdbx_strand_id
1 'polypeptide(L)'
;MTGMITLAGVTKAFGAKQVLQGVDLNIEKGQSVVVIGGSGSGKSVMLKSILGLLTPDSGTIHVDGTQTVGLSRRDRAHIDANIGMLFQNGALFDSLPVWRNVAFRGLQDNTLDMQAARDIAVTSLSQVGLGPELLDVFPAALSGGMQKRVGLA
;
A
#
# COMPACT_ATOMS: atom_id res chain seq x y z
N MET A 1 -1.95 -17.24 -19.33
CA MET A 1 -2.20 -15.80 -19.16
C MET A 1 -1.57 -15.41 -17.81
N THR A 2 -0.67 -14.47 -17.81
CA THR A 2 -0.04 -13.98 -16.56
C THR A 2 -0.99 -12.98 -15.92
N GLY A 3 -1.50 -13.28 -14.72
CA GLY A 3 -2.33 -12.36 -13.95
C GLY A 3 -1.56 -11.09 -13.58
N MET A 4 -2.29 -10.04 -13.17
CA MET A 4 -1.68 -8.80 -12.64
C MET A 4 -0.85 -9.08 -11.39
N ILE A 5 -1.32 -9.99 -10.52
CA ILE A 5 -0.58 -10.49 -9.35
C ILE A 5 -0.72 -12.01 -9.32
N THR A 6 0.39 -12.72 -9.28
CA THR A 6 0.41 -14.19 -9.19
C THR A 6 1.32 -14.64 -8.08
N LEU A 7 0.81 -15.49 -7.19
CA LEU A 7 1.57 -16.20 -6.17
C LEU A 7 1.58 -17.69 -6.54
N ALA A 8 2.72 -18.34 -6.43
CA ALA A 8 2.83 -19.79 -6.64
C ALA A 8 3.63 -20.42 -5.51
N GLY A 9 2.99 -21.30 -4.74
CA GLY A 9 3.59 -22.07 -3.66
C GLY A 9 4.20 -21.22 -2.55
N VAL A 10 3.67 -20.03 -2.26
CA VAL A 10 4.28 -19.08 -1.33
C VAL A 10 4.18 -19.58 0.10
N THR A 11 5.33 -19.70 0.78
CA THR A 11 5.41 -20.08 2.19
C THR A 11 6.04 -18.99 3.04
N LYS A 12 5.63 -18.92 4.32
CA LYS A 12 6.28 -18.06 5.33
C LYS A 12 6.09 -18.62 6.73
N ALA A 13 7.19 -18.74 7.46
CA ALA A 13 7.20 -19.12 8.86
C ALA A 13 7.83 -18.02 9.73
N PHE A 14 7.46 -18.00 11.00
CA PHE A 14 8.07 -17.20 12.05
C PHE A 14 8.42 -18.13 13.21
N GLY A 15 9.70 -18.48 13.33
CA GLY A 15 10.13 -19.54 14.21
C GLY A 15 9.46 -20.88 13.85
N ALA A 16 8.85 -21.55 14.80
CA ALA A 16 8.14 -22.80 14.57
C ALA A 16 6.74 -22.63 13.95
N LYS A 17 6.23 -21.39 13.88
CA LYS A 17 4.87 -21.13 13.38
C LYS A 17 4.88 -20.89 11.87
N GLN A 18 4.35 -21.84 11.10
CA GLN A 18 4.10 -21.66 9.67
C GLN A 18 2.82 -20.86 9.46
N VAL A 19 2.91 -19.72 8.77
CA VAL A 19 1.82 -18.75 8.58
C VAL A 19 1.27 -18.81 7.16
N LEU A 20 2.14 -18.89 6.15
CA LEU A 20 1.74 -19.21 4.78
C LEU A 20 2.23 -20.62 4.44
N GLN A 21 1.35 -21.44 3.89
CA GLN A 21 1.58 -22.87 3.70
C GLN A 21 1.39 -23.28 2.24
N GLY A 22 2.14 -22.67 1.33
CA GLY A 22 2.03 -22.94 -0.10
C GLY A 22 0.82 -22.23 -0.72
N VAL A 23 0.79 -20.90 -0.58
CA VAL A 23 -0.32 -20.09 -1.11
C VAL A 23 -0.19 -19.92 -2.61
N ASP A 24 -1.24 -20.30 -3.34
CA ASP A 24 -1.44 -20.02 -4.74
C ASP A 24 -2.56 -19.00 -4.91
N LEU A 25 -2.32 -17.97 -5.72
CA LEU A 25 -3.28 -16.91 -6.00
C LEU A 25 -3.00 -16.32 -7.38
N ASN A 26 -4.04 -16.11 -8.16
CA ASN A 26 -3.95 -15.37 -9.42
C ASN A 26 -5.01 -14.28 -9.44
N ILE A 27 -4.59 -13.04 -9.66
CA ILE A 27 -5.47 -11.86 -9.75
C ILE A 27 -5.28 -11.25 -11.13
N GLU A 28 -6.34 -11.21 -11.90
CA GLU A 28 -6.35 -10.60 -13.23
C GLU A 28 -6.48 -9.07 -13.14
N LYS A 29 -6.06 -8.39 -14.19
CA LYS A 29 -6.21 -6.94 -14.30
C LYS A 29 -7.69 -6.55 -14.23
N GLY A 30 -8.01 -5.57 -13.36
CA GLY A 30 -9.37 -5.10 -13.14
C GLY A 30 -10.20 -5.97 -12.19
N GLN A 31 -9.65 -7.07 -11.69
CA GLN A 31 -10.33 -7.94 -10.73
C GLN A 31 -10.23 -7.39 -9.30
N SER A 32 -11.34 -7.45 -8.57
CA SER A 32 -11.37 -7.22 -7.12
C SER A 32 -11.36 -8.54 -6.38
N VAL A 33 -10.43 -8.71 -5.45
CA VAL A 33 -10.30 -9.93 -4.65
C VAL A 33 -10.41 -9.58 -3.17
N VAL A 34 -11.20 -10.35 -2.44
CA VAL A 34 -11.36 -10.22 -0.98
C VAL A 34 -10.75 -11.43 -0.30
N VAL A 35 -9.83 -11.19 0.63
CA VAL A 35 -9.20 -12.23 1.45
C VAL A 35 -9.84 -12.25 2.82
N ILE A 36 -10.56 -13.34 3.12
CA ILE A 36 -11.29 -13.53 4.37
C ILE A 36 -10.56 -14.56 5.24
N GLY A 37 -10.61 -14.40 6.55
CA GLY A 37 -10.02 -15.34 7.50
C GLY A 37 -9.92 -14.73 8.89
N GLY A 38 -9.76 -15.58 9.90
CA GLY A 38 -9.60 -15.20 11.30
C GLY A 38 -8.33 -14.35 11.56
N SER A 39 -8.22 -13.80 12.78
CA SER A 39 -6.99 -13.13 13.21
C SER A 39 -5.83 -14.13 13.21
N GLY A 40 -4.68 -13.70 12.68
CA GLY A 40 -3.48 -14.54 12.61
C GLY A 40 -3.46 -15.57 11.46
N SER A 41 -4.46 -15.59 10.55
CA SER A 41 -4.51 -16.51 9.40
C SER A 41 -3.53 -16.19 8.25
N GLY A 42 -2.69 -15.18 8.39
CA GLY A 42 -1.65 -14.86 7.39
C GLY A 42 -2.03 -13.79 6.37
N LYS A 43 -3.24 -13.21 6.38
CA LYS A 43 -3.69 -12.18 5.41
C LYS A 43 -2.71 -11.03 5.24
N SER A 44 -2.33 -10.41 6.36
CA SER A 44 -1.37 -9.30 6.35
C SER A 44 0.05 -9.73 5.98
N VAL A 45 0.42 -10.98 6.27
CA VAL A 45 1.71 -11.55 5.87
C VAL A 45 1.75 -11.71 4.36
N MET A 46 0.69 -12.26 3.77
CA MET A 46 0.56 -12.39 2.31
C MET A 46 0.62 -11.02 1.62
N LEU A 47 -0.16 -10.04 2.06
CA LEU A 47 -0.13 -8.68 1.49
C LEU A 47 1.26 -8.04 1.62
N LYS A 48 1.91 -8.15 2.79
CA LYS A 48 3.29 -7.64 2.97
C LYS A 48 4.29 -8.35 2.07
N SER A 49 4.08 -9.63 1.76
CA SER A 49 4.94 -10.36 0.83
C SER A 49 4.75 -9.88 -0.61
N ILE A 50 3.52 -9.64 -1.05
CA ILE A 50 3.22 -9.04 -2.36
C ILE A 50 3.88 -7.67 -2.49
N LEU A 51 3.80 -6.84 -1.44
CA LEU A 51 4.40 -5.51 -1.40
C LEU A 51 5.93 -5.51 -1.23
N GLY A 52 6.56 -6.67 -1.05
CA GLY A 52 8.01 -6.77 -0.80
C GLY A 52 8.46 -6.23 0.57
N LEU A 53 7.53 -5.95 1.45
CA LEU A 53 7.81 -5.57 2.85
C LEU A 53 8.23 -6.77 3.69
N LEU A 54 7.98 -7.97 3.19
CA LEU A 54 8.36 -9.24 3.79
C LEU A 54 8.80 -10.23 2.71
N THR A 55 9.97 -10.84 2.87
CA THR A 55 10.44 -11.88 1.95
C THR A 55 9.83 -13.22 2.34
N PRO A 56 9.16 -13.94 1.43
CA PRO A 56 8.69 -15.30 1.66
C PRO A 56 9.89 -16.26 1.82
N ASP A 57 9.65 -17.42 2.44
CA ASP A 57 10.69 -18.42 2.63
C ASP A 57 10.83 -19.30 1.38
N SER A 58 9.74 -19.52 0.64
CA SER A 58 9.74 -20.20 -0.66
C SER A 58 8.57 -19.74 -1.53
N GLY A 59 8.54 -20.21 -2.77
CA GLY A 59 7.55 -19.83 -3.78
C GLY A 59 7.94 -18.60 -4.56
N THR A 60 7.08 -18.20 -5.50
CA THR A 60 7.30 -17.04 -6.36
C THR A 60 6.13 -16.06 -6.28
N ILE A 61 6.43 -14.79 -6.43
CA ILE A 61 5.44 -13.72 -6.54
C ILE A 61 5.75 -12.91 -7.79
N HIS A 62 4.77 -12.80 -8.68
CA HIS A 62 4.86 -11.96 -9.87
C HIS A 62 3.86 -10.80 -9.74
N VAL A 63 4.30 -9.61 -10.13
CA VAL A 63 3.48 -8.42 -10.28
C VAL A 63 3.68 -7.89 -11.67
N ASP A 64 2.61 -7.74 -12.42
CA ASP A 64 2.62 -7.34 -13.83
C ASP A 64 3.64 -8.13 -14.68
N GLY A 65 3.63 -9.46 -14.48
CA GLY A 65 4.53 -10.41 -15.17
C GLY A 65 5.97 -10.44 -14.65
N THR A 66 6.37 -9.55 -13.75
CA THR A 66 7.73 -9.49 -13.21
C THR A 66 7.81 -10.24 -11.89
N GLN A 67 8.75 -11.19 -11.78
CA GLN A 67 9.04 -11.86 -10.50
C GLN A 67 9.64 -10.86 -9.52
N THR A 68 9.03 -10.75 -8.33
CA THR A 68 9.39 -9.72 -7.35
C THR A 68 10.20 -10.24 -6.16
N VAL A 69 10.20 -11.55 -5.92
CA VAL A 69 10.97 -12.16 -4.82
C VAL A 69 12.47 -12.09 -5.15
N GLY A 70 13.24 -11.53 -4.22
CA GLY A 70 14.71 -11.41 -4.37
C GLY A 70 15.17 -10.19 -5.16
N LEU A 71 14.26 -9.35 -5.67
CA LEU A 71 14.65 -8.08 -6.29
C LEU A 71 15.27 -7.12 -5.27
N SER A 72 16.29 -6.36 -5.70
CA SER A 72 16.78 -5.24 -4.92
C SER A 72 15.72 -4.12 -4.84
N ARG A 73 15.85 -3.23 -3.85
CA ARG A 73 14.95 -2.06 -3.74
C ARG A 73 14.95 -1.20 -5.01
N ARG A 74 16.11 -1.07 -5.65
CA ARG A 74 16.25 -0.30 -6.89
C ARG A 74 15.47 -0.93 -8.04
N ASP A 75 15.61 -2.25 -8.21
CA ASP A 75 14.96 -2.99 -9.30
C ASP A 75 13.44 -3.09 -9.10
N ARG A 76 12.99 -3.02 -7.84
CA ARG A 76 11.58 -3.05 -7.48
C ARG A 76 10.89 -1.68 -7.58
N ALA A 77 11.63 -0.58 -7.56
CA ALA A 77 11.09 0.79 -7.46
C ALA A 77 10.02 1.11 -8.52
N HIS A 78 10.20 0.63 -9.76
CA HIS A 78 9.22 0.85 -10.84
C HIS A 78 7.91 0.06 -10.64
N ILE A 79 7.97 -1.10 -9.97
CA ILE A 79 6.78 -1.89 -9.62
C ILE A 79 6.06 -1.21 -8.46
N ASP A 80 6.80 -0.83 -7.42
CA ASP A 80 6.24 -0.19 -6.22
C ASP A 80 5.61 1.18 -6.52
N ALA A 81 6.06 1.84 -7.58
CA ALA A 81 5.47 3.10 -8.05
C ALA A 81 4.00 2.94 -8.50
N ASN A 82 3.60 1.75 -8.93
CA ASN A 82 2.27 1.44 -9.44
C ASN A 82 1.38 0.73 -8.40
N ILE A 83 1.88 0.54 -7.16
CA ILE A 83 1.13 -0.13 -6.10
C ILE A 83 0.81 0.88 -5.01
N GLY A 84 -0.47 1.09 -4.75
CA GLY A 84 -0.95 1.81 -3.56
C GLY A 84 -1.33 0.84 -2.45
N MET A 85 -1.09 1.22 -1.21
CA MET A 85 -1.55 0.48 -0.04
C MET A 85 -2.24 1.41 0.95
N LEU A 86 -3.48 1.07 1.30
CA LEU A 86 -4.20 1.71 2.39
C LEU A 86 -4.07 0.84 3.65
N PHE A 87 -3.45 1.38 4.68
CA PHE A 87 -3.34 0.72 5.98
C PHE A 87 -4.62 0.89 6.80
N GLN A 88 -4.86 -0.02 7.73
CA GLN A 88 -6.06 -0.03 8.57
C GLN A 88 -6.31 1.29 9.33
N ASN A 89 -5.25 1.98 9.73
CA ASN A 89 -5.30 3.26 10.46
C ASN A 89 -4.89 4.46 9.58
N GLY A 90 -4.95 4.34 8.24
CA GLY A 90 -4.57 5.39 7.31
C GLY A 90 -3.05 5.60 7.16
N ALA A 91 -2.24 5.21 8.15
CA ALA A 91 -0.77 5.37 8.20
C ALA A 91 -0.29 6.80 7.92
N LEU A 92 -1.02 7.78 8.43
CA LEU A 92 -0.66 9.18 8.30
C LEU A 92 0.50 9.53 9.26
N PHE A 93 1.32 10.47 8.86
CA PHE A 93 2.33 11.08 9.71
C PHE A 93 1.66 12.08 10.64
N ASP A 94 1.59 11.78 11.93
CA ASP A 94 0.93 12.63 12.94
C ASP A 94 1.56 14.02 13.07
N SER A 95 2.84 14.13 12.74
CA SER A 95 3.60 15.39 12.79
C SER A 95 3.42 16.28 11.55
N LEU A 96 2.69 15.82 10.56
CA LEU A 96 2.45 16.55 9.31
C LEU A 96 0.97 16.91 9.16
N PRO A 97 0.64 18.11 8.66
CA PRO A 97 -0.75 18.44 8.30
C PRO A 97 -1.22 17.60 7.13
N VAL A 98 -2.54 17.54 6.94
CA VAL A 98 -3.22 16.72 5.91
C VAL A 98 -2.61 16.93 4.53
N TRP A 99 -2.43 18.17 4.08
CA TRP A 99 -1.91 18.42 2.74
C TRP A 99 -0.50 17.84 2.52
N ARG A 100 0.35 17.86 3.57
CA ARG A 100 1.69 17.25 3.50
C ARG A 100 1.64 15.73 3.54
N ASN A 101 0.65 15.14 4.21
CA ASN A 101 0.43 13.70 4.16
C ASN A 101 0.04 13.26 2.75
N VAL A 102 -0.91 13.95 2.10
CA VAL A 102 -1.37 13.64 0.75
C VAL A 102 -0.24 13.80 -0.28
N ALA A 103 0.50 14.90 -0.23
CA ALA A 103 1.57 15.19 -1.18
C ALA A 103 2.94 14.66 -0.74
N PHE A 104 3.01 13.81 0.29
CA PHE A 104 4.27 13.41 0.94
C PHE A 104 5.33 12.91 -0.03
N ARG A 105 4.95 12.00 -0.94
CA ARG A 105 5.89 11.42 -1.90
C ARG A 105 6.47 12.46 -2.84
N GLY A 106 5.64 13.30 -3.44
CA GLY A 106 6.08 14.34 -4.37
C GLY A 106 6.99 15.38 -3.72
N LEU A 107 6.74 15.72 -2.44
CA LEU A 107 7.61 16.59 -1.66
C LEU A 107 8.94 15.92 -1.32
N GLN A 108 8.94 14.65 -0.97
CA GLN A 108 10.16 13.91 -0.62
C GLN A 108 11.05 13.68 -1.82
N ASP A 109 10.48 13.38 -2.97
CA ASP A 109 11.20 13.16 -4.23
C ASP A 109 11.58 14.48 -4.93
N ASN A 110 11.24 15.64 -4.33
CA ASN A 110 11.43 16.99 -4.90
C ASN A 110 10.80 17.15 -6.29
N THR A 111 9.72 16.43 -6.57
CA THR A 111 8.95 16.55 -7.83
C THR A 111 7.85 17.60 -7.74
N LEU A 112 7.49 18.03 -6.52
CA LEU A 112 6.49 19.05 -6.24
C LEU A 112 7.11 20.17 -5.40
N ASP A 113 6.82 21.42 -5.78
CA ASP A 113 6.98 22.55 -4.87
C ASP A 113 5.81 22.67 -3.89
N MET A 114 5.90 23.58 -2.94
CA MET A 114 4.91 23.74 -1.86
C MET A 114 3.52 24.13 -2.39
N GLN A 115 3.44 24.93 -3.45
CA GLN A 115 2.17 25.36 -4.02
C GLN A 115 1.51 24.20 -4.78
N ALA A 116 2.25 23.55 -5.67
CA ALA A 116 1.78 22.37 -6.41
C ALA A 116 1.33 21.24 -5.46
N ALA A 117 2.04 21.03 -4.36
CA ALA A 117 1.68 20.05 -3.35
C ALA A 117 0.34 20.37 -2.68
N ARG A 118 0.06 21.64 -2.36
CA ARG A 118 -1.23 22.06 -1.83
C ARG A 118 -2.36 21.90 -2.84
N ASP A 119 -2.12 22.26 -4.09
CA ASP A 119 -3.13 22.16 -5.17
C ASP A 119 -3.51 20.70 -5.45
N ILE A 120 -2.51 19.80 -5.48
CA ILE A 120 -2.74 18.34 -5.57
C ILE A 120 -3.54 17.86 -4.37
N ALA A 121 -3.19 18.29 -3.16
CA ALA A 121 -3.91 17.87 -1.95
C ALA A 121 -5.38 18.31 -1.97
N VAL A 122 -5.69 19.54 -2.43
CA VAL A 122 -7.08 19.99 -2.61
C VAL A 122 -7.83 19.07 -3.56
N THR A 123 -7.23 18.76 -4.71
CA THR A 123 -7.83 17.91 -5.74
C THR A 123 -8.07 16.50 -5.21
N SER A 124 -7.06 15.88 -4.59
CA SER A 124 -7.15 14.51 -4.06
C SER A 124 -8.15 14.40 -2.93
N LEU A 125 -8.18 15.38 -2.00
CA LEU A 125 -9.16 15.40 -0.92
C LEU A 125 -10.60 15.50 -1.45
N SER A 126 -10.84 16.30 -2.48
CA SER A 126 -12.16 16.43 -3.08
C SER A 126 -12.67 15.10 -3.67
N GLN A 127 -11.77 14.27 -4.25
CA GLN A 127 -12.10 12.95 -4.80
C GLN A 127 -12.57 11.96 -3.73
N VAL A 128 -12.15 12.15 -2.48
CA VAL A 128 -12.56 11.32 -1.34
C VAL A 128 -13.64 11.99 -0.47
N GLY A 129 -14.25 13.08 -0.96
CA GLY A 129 -15.33 13.80 -0.28
C GLY A 129 -14.87 14.53 0.99
N LEU A 130 -13.67 15.09 0.96
CA LEU A 130 -13.11 15.97 1.99
C LEU A 130 -12.86 17.36 1.41
N GLY A 131 -13.11 18.40 2.22
CA GLY A 131 -12.98 19.80 1.78
C GLY A 131 -11.59 20.38 2.06
N PRO A 132 -11.29 21.55 1.43
CA PRO A 132 -10.00 22.23 1.57
C PRO A 132 -9.77 22.79 2.98
N GLU A 133 -10.80 22.94 3.80
CA GLU A 133 -10.70 23.36 5.20
C GLU A 133 -9.87 22.41 6.06
N LEU A 134 -9.65 21.18 5.58
CA LEU A 134 -8.85 20.18 6.29
C LEU A 134 -7.37 20.22 5.95
N LEU A 135 -6.93 21.02 4.98
CA LEU A 135 -5.55 21.05 4.51
C LEU A 135 -4.53 21.20 5.64
N ASP A 136 -4.73 22.17 6.51
CA ASP A 136 -3.80 22.50 7.58
C ASP A 136 -4.12 21.80 8.92
N VAL A 137 -5.13 20.90 8.92
CA VAL A 137 -5.49 20.08 10.07
C VAL A 137 -4.51 18.92 10.22
N PHE A 138 -4.21 18.55 11.47
CA PHE A 138 -3.35 17.40 11.77
C PHE A 138 -4.18 16.13 11.97
N PRO A 139 -3.61 14.93 11.73
CA PRO A 139 -4.33 13.67 11.82
C PRO A 139 -5.06 13.44 13.14
N ALA A 140 -4.50 13.87 14.26
CA ALA A 140 -5.09 13.72 15.58
C ALA A 140 -6.46 14.42 15.74
N ALA A 141 -6.74 15.46 14.93
CA ALA A 141 -8.01 16.17 14.95
C ALA A 141 -9.06 15.58 14.00
N LEU A 142 -8.70 14.54 13.24
CA LEU A 142 -9.58 13.88 12.27
C LEU A 142 -10.28 12.68 12.92
N SER A 143 -11.54 12.44 12.51
CA SER A 143 -12.18 11.16 12.82
C SER A 143 -11.48 9.99 12.11
N GLY A 144 -11.60 8.77 12.62
CA GLY A 144 -10.98 7.59 12.01
C GLY A 144 -11.43 7.35 10.55
N GLY A 145 -12.67 7.73 10.20
CA GLY A 145 -13.15 7.69 8.81
C GLY A 145 -12.49 8.74 7.93
N MET A 146 -12.24 9.95 8.46
CA MET A 146 -11.51 11.00 7.74
C MET A 146 -10.05 10.63 7.55
N GLN A 147 -9.38 10.08 8.58
CA GLN A 147 -7.99 9.60 8.46
C GLN A 147 -7.83 8.56 7.35
N LYS A 148 -8.78 7.61 7.23
CA LYS A 148 -8.76 6.61 6.14
C LYS A 148 -8.94 7.26 4.77
N ARG A 149 -9.82 8.25 4.65
CA ARG A 149 -10.04 8.98 3.39
C ARG A 149 -8.83 9.84 3.01
N VAL A 150 -8.18 10.47 3.98
CA VAL A 150 -6.90 11.18 3.74
C VAL A 150 -5.80 10.20 3.31
N GLY A 151 -5.74 9.00 3.92
CA GLY A 151 -4.78 7.96 3.50
C GLY A 151 -5.06 7.37 2.11
N LEU A 152 -6.26 7.56 1.57
CA LEU A 152 -6.66 7.16 0.21
C LEU A 152 -6.38 8.28 -0.81
N ALA A 153 -6.42 9.52 -0.40
CA ALA A 153 -6.15 10.71 -1.22
C ALA A 153 -4.67 10.84 -1.59
#